data_fb39746ef923aca7e9d54c21ab5fdb43
#
_entry.id   fb39746ef923aca7e9d54c21ab5fdb43
#
_cell.length_a   1.000
_cell.length_b   1.000
_cell.length_c   1.000
_cell.angle_alpha   90.00
_cell.angle_beta   90.00
_cell.angle_gamma   90.00
#
_symmetry.space_group_name_H-M   'P 1'
#
loop_
_entity.id
_entity.type
_entity.pdbx_description
1 polymer ?
#
loop_
_entity_poly.entity_id
_entity_poly.type
_entity_poly.pdbx_seq_one_letter_code
_entity_poly.pdbx_strand_id
1 'polypeptide(L)'
;FALDFGVSVDLFKYLTLSASVLDLGFINWNNSGVYALSPDPWVYDGFELSATNSESNSLNDQLNAKLDELAALFNFDEITPVMKDKHRQKLSMTVHAGLEARMPFYERLSIAALATHRFNGPHSWTEGRFSINLALLRWFSLAANYAVSDFGHSYGAALNLHPKGFSL
;
A
#
# COMPACT_ATOMS: atom_id res chain seq x y z
N PHE A 1 -3.56 -19.02 -3.27
CA PHE A 1 -2.62 -19.36 -4.33
C PHE A 1 -2.19 -18.08 -5.05
N ALA A 2 -0.88 -17.85 -5.18
CA ALA A 2 -0.28 -16.77 -5.95
C ALA A 2 0.91 -17.30 -6.75
N LEU A 3 1.19 -16.69 -7.89
CA LEU A 3 2.34 -16.96 -8.75
C LEU A 3 3.01 -15.64 -9.12
N ASP A 4 4.32 -15.65 -9.07
CA ASP A 4 5.17 -14.55 -9.50
C ASP A 4 6.04 -15.00 -10.67
N PHE A 5 6.13 -14.17 -11.70
CA PHE A 5 6.94 -14.41 -12.87
C PHE A 5 7.82 -13.19 -13.16
N GLY A 6 9.04 -13.45 -13.56
CA GLY A 6 9.93 -12.38 -14.02
C GLY A 6 10.87 -12.88 -15.12
N VAL A 7 11.18 -12.00 -16.03
CA VAL A 7 12.14 -12.22 -17.10
C VAL A 7 13.01 -10.98 -17.26
N SER A 8 14.29 -11.19 -17.49
CA SER A 8 15.24 -10.15 -17.86
C SER A 8 16.05 -10.62 -19.06
N VAL A 9 16.20 -9.76 -20.06
CA VAL A 9 16.89 -10.07 -21.31
C VAL A 9 17.87 -8.96 -21.61
N ASP A 10 19.14 -9.31 -21.78
CA ASP A 10 20.15 -8.39 -22.25
C ASP A 10 20.09 -8.29 -23.78
N LEU A 11 19.63 -7.14 -24.26
CA LEU A 11 19.63 -6.80 -25.68
C LEU A 11 20.91 -6.02 -25.97
N PHE A 12 21.83 -6.63 -26.71
CA PHE A 12 23.13 -6.08 -26.96
C PHE A 12 23.95 -5.90 -25.65
N LYS A 13 25.16 -5.32 -25.77
CA LYS A 13 26.08 -5.13 -24.65
C LYS A 13 25.60 -4.09 -23.63
N TYR A 14 24.66 -3.23 -24.01
CA TYR A 14 24.36 -2.00 -23.27
C TYR A 14 22.90 -1.84 -22.85
N LEU A 15 22.03 -2.74 -23.22
CA LEU A 15 20.59 -2.59 -23.01
C LEU A 15 20.02 -3.86 -22.34
N THR A 16 19.37 -3.68 -21.21
CA THR A 16 18.65 -4.75 -20.50
C THR A 16 17.16 -4.41 -20.45
N LEU A 17 16.33 -5.33 -20.88
CA LEU A 17 14.88 -5.28 -20.70
C LEU A 17 14.47 -6.22 -19.57
N SER A 18 13.54 -5.80 -18.75
CA SER A 18 12.95 -6.63 -17.70
C SER A 18 11.44 -6.50 -17.68
N ALA A 19 10.77 -7.60 -17.36
CA ALA A 19 9.35 -7.61 -17.11
C ALA A 19 9.04 -8.57 -15.98
N SER A 20 8.08 -8.22 -15.12
CA SER A 20 7.61 -9.12 -14.07
C SER A 20 6.12 -8.94 -13.79
N VAL A 21 5.51 -10.02 -13.35
CA VAL A 21 4.14 -10.07 -12.87
C VAL A 21 4.17 -10.69 -11.49
N LEU A 22 3.65 -9.98 -10.51
CA LEU A 22 3.59 -10.39 -9.11
C LEU A 22 2.14 -10.57 -8.68
N ASP A 23 1.91 -11.45 -7.71
CA ASP A 23 0.60 -11.70 -7.10
C ASP A 23 -0.48 -12.15 -8.10
N LEU A 24 -0.10 -12.85 -9.17
CA LEU A 24 -1.07 -13.45 -10.08
C LEU A 24 -1.78 -14.62 -9.39
N GLY A 25 -2.96 -14.36 -8.81
CA GLY A 25 -3.60 -15.40 -8.03
C GLY A 25 -4.93 -15.02 -7.41
N PHE A 26 -5.34 -15.83 -6.44
CA PHE A 26 -6.59 -15.66 -5.74
C PHE A 26 -6.55 -16.30 -4.35
N ILE A 27 -7.41 -15.82 -3.46
CA ILE A 27 -7.70 -16.38 -2.15
C ILE A 27 -9.11 -16.95 -2.16
N ASN A 28 -9.24 -18.18 -1.69
CA ASN A 28 -10.55 -18.77 -1.40
C ASN A 28 -10.81 -18.61 0.11
N TRP A 29 -11.82 -17.86 0.45
CA TRP A 29 -12.30 -17.70 1.81
C TRP A 29 -13.34 -18.78 2.09
N ASN A 30 -13.10 -19.59 3.13
CA ASN A 30 -14.06 -20.52 3.65
C ASN A 30 -14.58 -19.92 4.97
N ASN A 31 -15.86 -19.62 5.07
CA ASN A 31 -16.50 -19.00 6.23
C ASN A 31 -15.96 -17.60 6.56
N SER A 32 -16.19 -16.63 5.71
CA SER A 32 -16.02 -15.23 6.09
C SER A 32 -17.25 -14.74 6.84
N GLY A 33 -17.11 -14.46 8.14
CA GLY A 33 -18.12 -13.71 8.87
C GLY A 33 -18.10 -12.25 8.40
N VAL A 34 -19.25 -11.71 8.04
CA VAL A 34 -19.41 -10.29 7.77
C VAL A 34 -20.06 -9.66 8.98
N TYR A 35 -19.39 -8.67 9.56
CA TYR A 35 -19.94 -7.87 10.65
C TYR A 35 -20.35 -6.53 10.05
N ALA A 36 -21.58 -6.08 10.29
CA ALA A 36 -22.00 -4.74 9.98
C ALA A 36 -22.00 -3.90 11.26
N LEU A 37 -21.53 -2.68 11.13
CA LEU A 37 -21.81 -1.64 12.11
C LEU A 37 -23.31 -1.28 12.02
N SER A 38 -23.93 -1.04 13.15
CA SER A 38 -25.30 -0.50 13.19
C SER A 38 -25.39 0.73 12.26
N PRO A 39 -26.41 0.80 11.38
CA PRO A 39 -26.52 1.91 10.45
C PRO A 39 -26.95 3.23 11.11
N ASP A 40 -27.31 3.22 12.40
CA ASP A 40 -27.80 4.41 13.08
C ASP A 40 -26.65 5.37 13.40
N PRO A 41 -26.69 6.60 12.85
CA PRO A 41 -25.65 7.58 13.15
C PRO A 41 -25.76 7.98 14.63
N TRP A 42 -24.66 7.82 15.34
CA TRP A 42 -24.56 8.35 16.68
C TRP A 42 -24.39 9.87 16.62
N VAL A 43 -25.27 10.59 17.32
CA VAL A 43 -25.26 12.05 17.40
C VAL A 43 -24.91 12.42 18.84
N TYR A 44 -23.84 13.15 19.02
CA TYR A 44 -23.51 13.73 20.32
C TYR A 44 -24.14 15.13 20.42
N ASP A 45 -25.18 15.25 21.23
CA ASP A 45 -25.96 16.47 21.46
C ASP A 45 -25.59 17.24 22.75
N GLY A 46 -24.50 16.78 23.41
CA GLY A 46 -23.96 17.42 24.63
C GLY A 46 -24.61 16.90 25.91
N PHE A 47 -24.32 17.60 27.02
CA PHE A 47 -24.90 17.33 28.34
C PHE A 47 -25.80 18.49 28.75
N GLU A 48 -26.97 18.19 29.29
CA GLU A 48 -27.85 19.20 29.89
C GLU A 48 -27.40 19.49 31.33
N LEU A 49 -26.90 20.70 31.57
CA LEU A 49 -26.56 21.20 32.89
C LEU A 49 -27.77 21.98 33.44
N SER A 50 -28.55 21.38 34.30
CA SER A 50 -29.62 22.08 35.04
C SER A 50 -29.09 22.58 36.37
N ALA A 51 -29.23 23.88 36.62
CA ALA A 51 -28.85 24.50 37.89
C ALA A 51 -29.82 24.19 39.04
N THR A 52 -30.96 23.60 38.77
CA THR A 52 -31.94 23.14 39.76
C THR A 52 -31.75 21.65 39.99
N ASN A 53 -31.29 21.31 41.20
CA ASN A 53 -31.10 19.96 41.69
C ASN A 53 -32.40 19.11 41.58
N SER A 54 -32.54 18.39 40.49
CA SER A 54 -33.41 17.23 40.44
C SER A 54 -32.50 15.98 40.46
N GLU A 55 -32.63 15.17 41.52
CA GLU A 55 -31.82 13.96 41.75
C GLU A 55 -31.90 12.93 40.59
N SER A 56 -32.75 13.15 39.60
CA SER A 56 -32.97 12.26 38.48
C SER A 56 -32.14 12.55 37.22
N ASN A 57 -31.26 13.56 37.24
CA ASN A 57 -30.49 13.94 36.06
C ASN A 57 -29.05 14.33 36.43
N SER A 58 -28.38 13.45 37.16
CA SER A 58 -26.97 13.67 37.52
C SER A 58 -26.09 13.55 36.27
N LEU A 59 -25.01 14.36 36.23
CA LEU A 59 -24.00 14.24 35.15
C LEU A 59 -23.49 12.80 34.99
N ASN A 60 -23.46 12.05 36.10
CA ASN A 60 -23.05 10.65 36.12
C ASN A 60 -24.02 9.76 35.34
N ASP A 61 -25.32 9.98 35.49
CA ASP A 61 -26.34 9.20 34.80
C ASP A 61 -26.37 9.50 33.31
N GLN A 62 -26.21 10.78 32.93
CA GLN A 62 -26.08 11.18 31.54
C GLN A 62 -24.81 10.63 30.89
N LEU A 63 -23.68 10.63 31.61
CA LEU A 63 -22.40 10.07 31.15
C LEU A 63 -22.54 8.56 30.92
N ASN A 64 -23.12 7.85 31.91
CA ASN A 64 -23.33 6.42 31.78
C ASN A 64 -24.26 6.06 30.61
N ALA A 65 -25.35 6.80 30.43
CA ALA A 65 -26.27 6.60 29.33
C ALA A 65 -25.55 6.81 27.96
N LYS A 66 -24.70 7.84 27.84
CA LYS A 66 -23.91 8.09 26.62
C LYS A 66 -22.82 7.04 26.41
N LEU A 67 -22.22 6.51 27.48
CA LEU A 67 -21.26 5.40 27.38
C LEU A 67 -21.96 4.10 26.95
N ASP A 68 -23.19 3.85 27.43
CA ASP A 68 -23.99 2.69 27.02
C ASP A 68 -24.41 2.80 25.55
N GLU A 69 -24.81 3.99 25.08
CA GLU A 69 -25.07 4.26 23.67
C GLU A 69 -23.82 4.01 22.79
N LEU A 70 -22.66 4.50 23.23
CA LEU A 70 -21.39 4.23 22.55
C LEU A 70 -21.05 2.74 22.53
N ALA A 71 -21.24 2.05 23.66
CA ALA A 71 -20.99 0.61 23.74
C ALA A 71 -21.92 -0.18 22.80
N ALA A 72 -23.16 0.27 22.64
CA ALA A 72 -24.10 -0.35 21.71
C ALA A 72 -23.67 -0.20 20.24
N LEU A 73 -22.97 0.89 19.87
CA LEU A 73 -22.39 1.07 18.52
C LEU A 73 -21.27 0.09 18.20
N PHE A 74 -20.56 -0.38 19.25
CA PHE A 74 -19.50 -1.38 19.13
C PHE A 74 -20.00 -2.82 19.28
N ASN A 75 -21.29 -3.03 19.53
CA ASN A 75 -21.88 -4.33 19.39
C ASN A 75 -21.98 -4.69 17.91
N PHE A 76 -21.01 -5.46 17.46
CA PHE A 76 -21.04 -6.06 16.14
C PHE A 76 -22.10 -7.15 16.13
N ASP A 77 -23.27 -6.86 15.61
CA ASP A 77 -24.22 -7.91 15.30
C ASP A 77 -23.61 -8.81 14.23
N GLU A 78 -23.41 -10.06 14.56
CA GLU A 78 -23.07 -11.06 13.58
C GLU A 78 -24.21 -11.13 12.58
N ILE A 79 -24.03 -10.47 11.42
CA ILE A 79 -24.96 -10.66 10.34
C ILE A 79 -24.91 -12.13 10.01
N THR A 80 -26.00 -12.84 10.34
CA THR A 80 -26.18 -14.24 9.98
C THR A 80 -25.81 -14.35 8.51
N PRO A 81 -24.74 -15.04 8.14
CA PRO A 81 -24.20 -14.94 6.79
C PRO A 81 -25.24 -15.48 5.82
N VAL A 82 -25.83 -14.56 5.06
CA VAL A 82 -26.59 -14.92 3.86
C VAL A 82 -25.65 -15.62 2.86
N MET A 83 -24.36 -15.54 3.07
CA MET A 83 -23.30 -16.16 2.28
C MET A 83 -22.51 -17.19 3.12
N LYS A 84 -23.07 -18.39 3.25
CA LYS A 84 -22.28 -19.60 3.53
C LYS A 84 -21.45 -20.01 2.31
N ASP A 85 -21.42 -19.24 1.25
CA ASP A 85 -20.76 -19.59 0.01
C ASP A 85 -19.27 -19.21 0.05
N LYS A 86 -18.48 -20.14 -0.43
CA LYS A 86 -17.04 -19.95 -0.65
C LYS A 86 -16.84 -18.70 -1.49
N HIS A 87 -16.23 -17.68 -0.93
CA HIS A 87 -15.90 -16.46 -1.66
C HIS A 87 -14.49 -16.54 -2.24
N ARG A 88 -14.37 -16.31 -3.54
CA ARG A 88 -13.09 -16.25 -4.24
C ARG A 88 -12.74 -14.79 -4.53
N GLN A 89 -11.66 -14.32 -3.94
CA GLN A 89 -11.13 -13.00 -4.15
C GLN A 89 -9.86 -13.06 -4.99
N LYS A 90 -9.80 -12.28 -6.07
CA LYS A 90 -8.56 -12.11 -6.84
C LYS A 90 -7.57 -11.28 -6.04
N LEU A 91 -6.28 -11.64 -6.11
CA LEU A 91 -5.20 -10.83 -5.56
C LEU A 91 -4.97 -9.58 -6.42
N SER A 92 -4.39 -8.57 -5.80
CA SER A 92 -4.03 -7.32 -6.49
C SER A 92 -2.73 -7.53 -7.26
N MET A 93 -2.85 -7.98 -8.50
CA MET A 93 -1.72 -8.24 -9.39
C MET A 93 -0.93 -6.96 -9.67
N THR A 94 0.40 -7.07 -9.67
CA THR A 94 1.30 -5.98 -10.05
C THR A 94 2.14 -6.39 -11.25
N VAL A 95 2.21 -5.51 -12.24
CA VAL A 95 3.02 -5.69 -13.45
C VAL A 95 4.13 -4.64 -13.45
N HIS A 96 5.34 -5.07 -13.72
CA HIS A 96 6.50 -4.20 -13.92
C HIS A 96 7.07 -4.39 -15.32
N ALA A 97 7.50 -3.30 -15.94
CA ALA A 97 8.28 -3.29 -17.17
C ALA A 97 9.46 -2.33 -16.98
N GLY A 98 10.66 -2.83 -17.13
CA GLY A 98 11.90 -2.09 -16.91
C GLY A 98 12.81 -2.07 -18.12
N LEU A 99 13.53 -0.98 -18.27
CA LEU A 99 14.58 -0.77 -19.27
C LEU A 99 15.79 -0.18 -18.56
N GLU A 100 16.96 -0.77 -18.74
CA GLU A 100 18.24 -0.22 -18.29
C GLU A 100 19.16 -0.08 -19.51
N ALA A 101 19.75 1.10 -19.67
CA ALA A 101 20.76 1.40 -20.68
C ALA A 101 22.07 1.81 -20.00
N ARG A 102 23.16 1.08 -20.29
CA ARG A 102 24.52 1.44 -19.90
C ARG A 102 25.13 2.29 -21.01
N MET A 103 25.78 3.39 -20.62
CA MET A 103 26.35 4.30 -21.60
C MET A 103 27.62 3.71 -22.23
N PRO A 104 27.68 3.59 -23.57
CA PRO A 104 28.84 2.98 -24.24
C PRO A 104 30.12 3.77 -24.09
N PHE A 105 30.02 5.09 -23.88
CA PHE A 105 31.17 6.01 -23.71
C PHE A 105 31.64 6.06 -22.24
N TYR A 106 30.81 5.61 -21.28
CA TYR A 106 31.14 5.57 -19.87
C TYR A 106 30.39 4.42 -19.20
N GLU A 107 30.96 3.24 -19.19
CA GLU A 107 30.30 2.00 -18.70
C GLU A 107 29.88 2.04 -17.23
N ARG A 108 30.33 3.07 -16.49
CA ARG A 108 29.95 3.30 -15.10
C ARG A 108 28.70 4.14 -14.90
N LEU A 109 28.10 4.59 -16.00
CA LEU A 109 26.85 5.35 -16.01
C LEU A 109 25.76 4.47 -16.59
N SER A 110 24.69 4.25 -15.84
CA SER A 110 23.47 3.63 -16.33
C SER A 110 22.27 4.54 -16.10
N ILE A 111 21.33 4.47 -17.02
CA ILE A 111 20.03 5.12 -16.94
C ILE A 111 18.98 4.02 -17.01
N ALA A 112 17.99 4.07 -16.12
CA ALA A 112 16.93 3.10 -16.14
C ALA A 112 15.55 3.79 -16.07
N ALA A 113 14.57 3.13 -16.68
CA ALA A 113 13.16 3.47 -16.58
C ALA A 113 12.39 2.22 -16.13
N LEU A 114 11.45 2.42 -15.21
CA LEU A 114 10.59 1.37 -14.69
C LEU A 114 9.15 1.86 -14.74
N ALA A 115 8.27 1.12 -15.38
CA ALA A 115 6.84 1.31 -15.31
C ALA A 115 6.25 0.22 -14.41
N THR A 116 5.40 0.63 -13.49
CA THR A 116 4.68 -0.26 -12.57
C THR A 116 3.19 0.02 -12.68
N HIS A 117 2.40 -1.04 -12.80
CA HIS A 117 0.95 -0.92 -12.72
C HIS A 117 0.40 -1.99 -11.76
N ARG A 118 -0.40 -1.54 -10.78
CA ARG A 118 -1.08 -2.41 -9.84
C ARG A 118 -2.57 -2.46 -10.13
N PHE A 119 -3.07 -3.66 -10.39
CA PHE A 119 -4.48 -3.93 -10.63
C PHE A 119 -5.18 -4.22 -9.29
N ASN A 120 -5.98 -3.29 -8.82
CA ASN A 120 -6.72 -3.41 -7.56
C ASN A 120 -8.14 -2.82 -7.69
N GLY A 121 -8.82 -3.08 -8.79
CA GLY A 121 -10.15 -2.54 -9.07
C GLY A 121 -10.15 -1.00 -9.01
N PRO A 122 -11.02 -0.39 -8.18
CA PRO A 122 -11.09 1.07 -8.06
C PRO A 122 -9.83 1.74 -7.48
N HIS A 123 -8.96 0.95 -6.85
CA HIS A 123 -7.70 1.40 -6.22
C HIS A 123 -6.46 1.00 -7.03
N SER A 124 -6.64 0.78 -8.33
CA SER A 124 -5.53 0.55 -9.25
C SER A 124 -4.71 1.82 -9.39
N TRP A 125 -3.39 1.68 -9.58
CA TRP A 125 -2.50 2.83 -9.75
C TRP A 125 -1.33 2.50 -10.68
N THR A 126 -0.75 3.55 -11.24
CA THR A 126 0.39 3.49 -12.15
C THR A 126 1.53 4.36 -11.64
N GLU A 127 2.75 3.90 -11.79
CA GLU A 127 3.96 4.65 -11.51
C GLU A 127 4.96 4.49 -12.66
N GLY A 128 5.54 5.60 -13.10
CA GLY A 128 6.73 5.65 -13.95
C GLY A 128 7.92 6.16 -13.13
N ARG A 129 9.03 5.41 -13.11
CA ARG A 129 10.24 5.76 -12.38
C ARG A 129 11.42 5.85 -13.33
N PHE A 130 12.18 6.91 -13.22
CA PHE A 130 13.44 7.12 -13.94
C PHE A 130 14.58 7.17 -12.95
N SER A 131 15.70 6.54 -13.27
CA SER A 131 16.88 6.55 -12.43
C SER A 131 18.15 6.72 -13.22
N ILE A 132 19.14 7.36 -12.59
CA ILE A 132 20.51 7.52 -13.07
C ILE A 132 21.41 6.94 -11.99
N ASN A 133 22.28 6.02 -12.38
CA ASN A 133 23.25 5.41 -11.49
C ASN A 133 24.66 5.69 -12.01
N LEU A 134 25.52 6.22 -11.17
CA LEU A 134 26.88 6.62 -11.49
C LEU A 134 27.88 5.95 -10.53
N ALA A 135 28.63 4.99 -11.01
CA ALA A 135 29.71 4.36 -10.26
C ALA A 135 31.01 5.18 -10.44
N LEU A 136 31.24 6.17 -9.58
CA LEU A 136 32.43 7.03 -9.64
C LEU A 136 33.73 6.26 -9.40
N LEU A 137 33.69 5.39 -8.39
CA LEU A 137 34.82 4.54 -7.99
C LEU A 137 34.33 3.10 -7.82
N ARG A 138 35.25 2.14 -7.70
CA ARG A 138 34.88 0.74 -7.45
C ARG A 138 34.20 0.51 -6.10
N TRP A 139 34.40 1.43 -5.17
CA TRP A 139 33.86 1.39 -3.81
C TRP A 139 32.81 2.48 -3.55
N PHE A 140 32.52 3.35 -4.54
CA PHE A 140 31.62 4.49 -4.36
C PHE A 140 30.74 4.68 -5.58
N SER A 141 29.44 4.69 -5.36
CA SER A 141 28.43 5.00 -6.40
C SER A 141 27.34 5.94 -5.88
N LEU A 142 26.82 6.73 -6.80
CA LEU A 142 25.69 7.63 -6.59
C LEU A 142 24.53 7.15 -7.44
N ALA A 143 23.33 7.30 -6.91
CA ALA A 143 22.10 7.10 -7.65
C ALA A 143 21.13 8.24 -7.37
N ALA A 144 20.39 8.65 -8.38
CA ALA A 144 19.26 9.55 -8.26
C ALA A 144 18.06 8.96 -8.99
N ASN A 145 16.88 9.15 -8.45
CA ASN A 145 15.65 8.72 -9.10
C ASN A 145 14.56 9.77 -9.00
N TYR A 146 13.65 9.72 -9.96
CA TYR A 146 12.45 10.52 -10.01
C TYR A 146 11.30 9.61 -10.41
N ALA A 147 10.19 9.67 -9.68
CA ALA A 147 9.00 8.91 -10.01
C ALA A 147 7.77 9.81 -10.10
N VAL A 148 6.90 9.43 -11.01
CA VAL A 148 5.59 10.03 -11.24
C VAL A 148 4.55 8.93 -11.09
N SER A 149 3.57 9.15 -10.25
CA SER A 149 2.50 8.19 -10.00
C SER A 149 1.15 8.90 -9.92
N ASP A 150 0.08 8.13 -9.87
CA ASP A 150 -1.28 8.65 -9.62
C ASP A 150 -1.40 9.37 -8.26
N PHE A 151 -0.45 9.15 -7.35
CA PHE A 151 -0.38 9.80 -6.03
C PHE A 151 0.47 11.07 -6.00
N GLY A 152 1.22 11.37 -7.08
CA GLY A 152 2.09 12.53 -7.17
C GLY A 152 3.51 12.19 -7.61
N HIS A 153 4.45 13.06 -7.23
CA HIS A 153 5.86 12.99 -7.64
C HIS A 153 6.75 12.65 -6.47
N SER A 154 7.80 11.87 -6.69
CA SER A 154 8.80 11.58 -5.69
C SER A 154 10.22 11.68 -6.24
N TYR A 155 11.15 12.08 -5.38
CA TYR A 155 12.57 12.21 -5.67
C TYR A 155 13.35 11.35 -4.69
N GLY A 156 14.38 10.69 -5.17
CA GLY A 156 15.27 9.92 -4.33
C GLY A 156 16.72 10.11 -4.74
N ALA A 157 17.60 10.06 -3.77
CA ALA A 157 19.04 10.00 -3.97
C ALA A 157 19.62 8.93 -3.05
N ALA A 158 20.59 8.18 -3.55
CA ALA A 158 21.29 7.17 -2.78
C ALA A 158 22.79 7.31 -2.98
N LEU A 159 23.53 7.07 -1.92
CA LEU A 159 24.96 7.02 -1.89
C LEU A 159 25.36 5.64 -1.36
N ASN A 160 26.08 4.87 -2.20
CA ASN A 160 26.52 3.53 -1.84
C ASN A 160 28.04 3.53 -1.64
N LEU A 161 28.44 3.03 -0.49
CA LEU A 161 29.84 2.89 -0.11
C LEU A 161 30.14 1.40 0.10
N HIS A 162 31.07 0.86 -0.68
CA HIS A 162 31.55 -0.53 -0.58
C HIS A 162 33.06 -0.58 -0.35
N PRO A 163 33.59 -0.01 0.76
CA PRO A 163 34.99 -0.16 1.09
C PRO A 163 35.31 -1.65 1.32
N LYS A 164 36.53 -2.07 1.02
CA LYS A 164 36.94 -3.48 1.21
C LYS A 164 36.67 -3.91 2.65
N GLY A 165 35.73 -4.84 2.84
CA GLY A 165 35.36 -5.39 4.14
C GLY A 165 34.07 -4.82 4.76
N PHE A 166 33.42 -3.82 4.16
CA PHE A 166 32.14 -3.27 4.61
C PHE A 166 31.25 -2.95 3.41
N SER A 167 29.95 -3.20 3.54
CA SER A 167 28.92 -2.66 2.66
C SER A 167 27.91 -1.89 3.52
N LEU A 168 27.66 -0.67 3.17
CA LEU A 168 26.63 0.23 3.74
C LEU A 168 25.69 0.66 2.64
#